data_1eae18f94dad6a6fa77afee0838780e6
#
_entry.id   1eae18f94dad6a6fa77afee0838780e6
#
_cell.length_a   1.000
_cell.length_b   1.000
_cell.length_c   1.000
_cell.angle_alpha   90.00
_cell.angle_beta   90.00
_cell.angle_gamma   90.00
#
_symmetry.space_group_name_H-M   'P 1'
#
loop_
_entity.id
_entity.type
_entity.pdbx_description
1 polymer ?
#
loop_
_entity_poly.entity_id
_entity_poly.type
_entity_poly.pdbx_seq_one_letter_code
_entity_poly.pdbx_strand_id
1 'polypeptide(L)'
;MPDATPAARPLRVAIVAGEASGDALGAALMQALRERVPGVQFAGIGGPRMRAAGCECWHDASALAVMGLVEVLPHLPRLLRIRRELVARVLAERPDVYVGVDFKEFNLSVERRLKARGVRTVQYVSPQAWAWREGRARTIGEACDEMLCLLPFEPAFYARFGVQARFVGHPLADEIPVDGPEHAGRSAARAALGLPAAGPVVALLPGSRAGEVGRLGATFVAAARLLAGRHPGLQCIAPMATEEAARLFRAAGAGSAGIRLLDGQARLALRAADASLVASGTASLESLLCGCPMVVAYRLGALTAFLLRRFRLVKLAHFSLPNLLAGEALVPEFFQEAATPAALAAAVEAQLAPGPARERQLERFRAIHGSLRQGGAARAAEAIATLVGR
;
A
#
# COMPACT_ATOMS: atom_id res chain seq x y z
N MET A 1 52.82 11.85 15.09
CA MET A 1 51.91 11.82 13.92
C MET A 1 50.75 10.94 14.33
N PRO A 2 49.52 11.46 14.39
CA PRO A 2 48.35 10.58 14.65
C PRO A 2 48.14 9.70 13.43
N ASP A 3 48.04 8.39 13.65
CA ASP A 3 47.71 7.36 12.69
C ASP A 3 46.38 7.76 12.00
N ALA A 4 46.45 8.03 10.70
CA ALA A 4 45.28 8.21 9.90
C ALA A 4 44.58 6.84 9.78
N THR A 5 43.54 6.63 10.57
CA THR A 5 42.61 5.49 10.41
C THR A 5 42.24 5.41 8.93
N PRO A 6 42.47 4.30 8.22
CA PRO A 6 42.12 4.22 6.81
C PRO A 6 40.66 4.53 6.64
N ALA A 7 40.35 5.52 5.80
CA ALA A 7 38.99 5.91 5.49
C ALA A 7 38.20 4.66 5.08
N ALA A 8 37.21 4.28 5.87
CA ALA A 8 36.37 3.11 5.58
C ALA A 8 35.78 3.27 4.18
N ARG A 9 35.94 2.24 3.34
CA ARG A 9 35.39 2.29 1.98
C ARG A 9 33.90 2.64 2.02
N PRO A 10 33.38 3.38 1.03
CA PRO A 10 31.97 3.74 0.99
C PRO A 10 31.07 2.49 0.97
N LEU A 11 29.97 2.56 1.69
CA LEU A 11 28.93 1.54 1.66
C LEU A 11 28.33 1.47 0.24
N ARG A 12 28.27 0.28 -0.34
CA ARG A 12 27.70 0.03 -1.67
C ARG A 12 26.40 -0.76 -1.54
N VAL A 13 25.30 -0.18 -2.00
CA VAL A 13 23.95 -0.76 -1.92
C VAL A 13 23.44 -1.03 -3.34
N ALA A 14 23.15 -2.30 -3.65
CA ALA A 14 22.36 -2.63 -4.82
C ALA A 14 20.87 -2.54 -4.45
N ILE A 15 20.09 -1.71 -5.15
CA ILE A 15 18.68 -1.44 -4.81
C ILE A 15 17.78 -1.62 -6.03
N VAL A 16 16.64 -2.31 -5.84
CA VAL A 16 15.73 -2.64 -6.94
C VAL A 16 14.28 -2.33 -6.57
N ALA A 17 13.65 -1.45 -7.35
CA ALA A 17 12.22 -1.16 -7.33
C ALA A 17 11.61 -1.37 -8.72
N GLY A 18 10.46 -2.03 -8.79
CA GLY A 18 9.81 -2.38 -10.07
C GLY A 18 8.56 -1.57 -10.40
N GLU A 19 8.07 -0.75 -9.47
CA GLU A 19 6.83 0.03 -9.60
C GLU A 19 7.01 1.45 -9.05
N ALA A 20 6.09 2.36 -9.39
CA ALA A 20 6.16 3.75 -8.95
C ALA A 20 6.11 3.92 -7.41
N SER A 21 5.35 3.05 -6.71
CA SER A 21 5.33 3.00 -5.25
C SER A 21 6.68 2.58 -4.67
N GLY A 22 7.29 1.55 -5.24
CA GLY A 22 8.61 1.08 -4.86
C GLY A 22 9.70 2.12 -5.16
N ASP A 23 9.61 2.85 -6.27
CA ASP A 23 10.52 3.93 -6.62
C ASP A 23 10.49 5.08 -5.60
N ALA A 24 9.30 5.45 -5.12
CA ALA A 24 9.15 6.44 -4.06
C ALA A 24 9.75 5.97 -2.73
N LEU A 25 9.47 4.73 -2.33
CA LEU A 25 10.02 4.11 -1.12
C LEU A 25 11.54 3.97 -1.20
N GLY A 26 12.06 3.53 -2.35
CA GLY A 26 13.49 3.41 -2.60
C GLY A 26 14.21 4.74 -2.49
N ALA A 27 13.67 5.80 -3.09
CA ALA A 27 14.23 7.14 -3.02
C ALA A 27 14.28 7.68 -1.58
N ALA A 28 13.21 7.49 -0.80
CA ALA A 28 13.16 7.90 0.61
C ALA A 28 14.18 7.11 1.47
N LEU A 29 14.30 5.80 1.24
CA LEU A 29 15.30 4.96 1.88
C LEU A 29 16.73 5.40 1.55
N MET A 30 17.00 5.71 0.28
CA MET A 30 18.32 6.19 -0.16
C MET A 30 18.69 7.50 0.52
N GLN A 31 17.75 8.42 0.67
CA GLN A 31 17.97 9.67 1.39
C GLN A 31 18.29 9.40 2.86
N ALA A 32 17.51 8.60 3.56
CA ALA A 32 17.73 8.24 4.95
C ALA A 32 19.06 7.50 5.17
N LEU A 33 19.47 6.64 4.23
CA LEU A 33 20.78 5.99 4.29
C LEU A 33 21.94 6.97 4.12
N ARG A 34 21.81 8.00 3.26
CA ARG A 34 22.84 9.05 3.12
C ARG A 34 23.03 9.89 4.37
N GLU A 35 21.92 10.22 5.04
CA GLU A 35 21.96 10.96 6.30
C GLU A 35 22.69 10.16 7.40
N ARG A 36 22.55 8.83 7.38
CA ARG A 36 23.14 7.95 8.38
C ARG A 36 24.57 7.48 8.04
N VAL A 37 24.83 7.21 6.76
CA VAL A 37 26.13 6.70 6.26
C VAL A 37 26.63 7.60 5.14
N PRO A 38 27.43 8.63 5.46
CA PRO A 38 27.99 9.52 4.46
C PRO A 38 28.78 8.76 3.40
N GLY A 39 28.62 9.16 2.14
CA GLY A 39 29.34 8.55 1.02
C GLY A 39 28.75 7.24 0.50
N VAL A 40 27.59 6.79 0.99
CA VAL A 40 26.89 5.59 0.48
C VAL A 40 26.58 5.72 -1.01
N GLN A 41 26.84 4.65 -1.76
CA GLN A 41 26.61 4.55 -3.19
C GLN A 41 25.48 3.59 -3.50
N PHE A 42 24.64 3.96 -4.47
CA PHE A 42 23.48 3.18 -4.87
C PHE A 42 23.52 2.85 -6.36
N ALA A 43 23.27 1.59 -6.69
CA ALA A 43 23.15 1.14 -8.06
C ALA A 43 22.07 0.06 -8.18
N GLY A 44 21.40 -0.07 -9.34
CA GLY A 44 20.40 -1.13 -9.51
C GLY A 44 19.29 -0.81 -10.50
N ILE A 45 18.03 -1.05 -10.13
CA ILE A 45 16.86 -0.78 -10.95
C ILE A 45 15.94 0.16 -10.19
N GLY A 46 15.61 1.31 -10.80
CA GLY A 46 14.74 2.31 -10.19
C GLY A 46 14.09 3.19 -11.24
N GLY A 47 13.12 3.97 -10.79
CA GLY A 47 12.41 4.95 -11.59
C GLY A 47 13.01 6.36 -11.48
N PRO A 48 12.23 7.37 -11.87
CA PRO A 48 12.70 8.75 -11.89
C PRO A 48 13.06 9.31 -10.52
N ARG A 49 12.37 8.88 -9.44
CA ARG A 49 12.64 9.36 -8.07
C ARG A 49 13.95 8.82 -7.50
N MET A 50 14.22 7.53 -7.67
CA MET A 50 15.50 6.93 -7.25
C MET A 50 16.66 7.48 -8.07
N ARG A 51 16.44 7.73 -9.38
CA ARG A 51 17.43 8.35 -10.24
C ARG A 51 17.74 9.80 -9.80
N ALA A 52 16.72 10.60 -9.53
CA ALA A 52 16.87 11.94 -8.95
C ALA A 52 17.56 11.92 -7.58
N ALA A 53 17.31 10.87 -6.79
CA ALA A 53 18.02 10.60 -5.54
C ALA A 53 19.44 10.03 -5.78
N GLY A 54 19.99 9.98 -6.98
CA GLY A 54 21.37 9.61 -7.32
C GLY A 54 21.62 8.09 -7.33
N CYS A 55 20.62 7.29 -7.72
CA CYS A 55 20.83 5.88 -8.04
C CYS A 55 21.43 5.74 -9.43
N GLU A 56 22.53 4.98 -9.57
CA GLU A 56 23.00 4.50 -10.87
C GLU A 56 22.04 3.43 -11.39
N CYS A 57 21.06 3.82 -12.21
CA CYS A 57 20.06 2.88 -12.71
C CYS A 57 20.59 2.10 -13.91
N TRP A 58 20.79 0.80 -13.74
CA TRP A 58 21.19 -0.14 -14.80
C TRP A 58 20.05 -0.46 -15.76
N HIS A 59 18.82 -0.50 -15.24
CA HIS A 59 17.58 -0.58 -15.99
C HIS A 59 16.55 0.38 -15.42
N ASP A 60 15.62 0.81 -16.23
CA ASP A 60 14.47 1.59 -15.79
C ASP A 60 13.40 0.68 -15.14
N ALA A 61 12.76 1.15 -14.08
CA ALA A 61 11.69 0.41 -13.40
C ALA A 61 10.53 0.03 -14.34
N SER A 62 10.25 0.85 -15.36
CA SER A 62 9.23 0.56 -16.39
C SER A 62 9.52 -0.73 -17.17
N ALA A 63 10.79 -1.16 -17.23
CA ALA A 63 11.17 -2.43 -17.84
C ALA A 63 10.63 -3.65 -17.09
N LEU A 64 10.32 -3.49 -15.80
CA LEU A 64 9.74 -4.51 -14.93
C LEU A 64 8.23 -4.37 -14.75
N ALA A 65 7.67 -3.19 -15.02
CA ALA A 65 6.26 -2.87 -14.85
C ALA A 65 5.40 -3.61 -15.89
N VAL A 66 5.01 -4.84 -15.56
CA VAL A 66 4.04 -5.62 -16.34
C VAL A 66 2.83 -5.86 -15.46
N MET A 67 1.69 -5.26 -15.81
CA MET A 67 0.46 -5.37 -15.03
C MET A 67 -0.38 -6.59 -15.48
N GLY A 68 -0.72 -7.45 -14.52
CA GLY A 68 -1.69 -8.56 -14.72
C GLY A 68 -1.04 -9.92 -14.96
N LEU A 69 -1.69 -10.98 -14.41
CA LEU A 69 -1.21 -12.37 -14.49
C LEU A 69 -1.17 -12.93 -15.93
N VAL A 70 -2.11 -12.49 -16.78
CA VAL A 70 -2.20 -12.92 -18.18
C VAL A 70 -1.22 -12.13 -19.06
N GLU A 71 -1.00 -10.87 -18.74
CA GLU A 71 -0.09 -9.95 -19.46
C GLU A 71 1.39 -10.25 -19.19
N VAL A 72 1.70 -10.96 -18.10
CA VAL A 72 3.08 -11.33 -17.74
C VAL A 72 3.65 -12.39 -18.69
N LEU A 73 2.85 -13.31 -19.23
CA LEU A 73 3.34 -14.43 -20.02
C LEU A 73 4.19 -14.03 -21.26
N PRO A 74 3.78 -13.06 -22.09
CA PRO A 74 4.61 -12.59 -23.23
C PRO A 74 5.90 -11.92 -22.79
N HIS A 75 5.93 -11.31 -21.60
CA HIS A 75 7.08 -10.56 -21.10
C HIS A 75 8.03 -11.40 -20.23
N LEU A 76 7.67 -12.64 -19.91
CA LEU A 76 8.45 -13.51 -19.05
C LEU A 76 9.90 -13.73 -19.53
N PRO A 77 10.19 -13.95 -20.83
CA PRO A 77 11.57 -14.09 -21.31
C PRO A 77 12.43 -12.84 -21.03
N ARG A 78 11.83 -11.63 -21.22
CA ARG A 78 12.48 -10.36 -20.91
C ARG A 78 12.79 -10.22 -19.43
N LEU A 79 11.81 -10.51 -18.54
CA LEU A 79 11.98 -10.45 -17.10
C LEU A 79 13.04 -11.43 -16.61
N LEU A 80 13.08 -12.64 -17.17
CA LEU A 80 14.09 -13.64 -16.86
C LEU A 80 15.50 -13.23 -17.31
N ARG A 81 15.61 -12.52 -18.45
CA ARG A 81 16.87 -11.96 -18.93
C ARG A 81 17.35 -10.86 -18.00
N ILE A 82 16.52 -9.83 -17.73
CA ILE A 82 16.84 -8.74 -16.80
C ILE A 82 17.28 -9.29 -15.44
N ARG A 83 16.58 -10.30 -14.92
CA ARG A 83 16.97 -10.95 -13.66
C ARG A 83 18.36 -11.59 -13.72
N ARG A 84 18.70 -12.28 -14.81
CA ARG A 84 20.04 -12.89 -14.97
C ARG A 84 21.12 -11.83 -15.06
N GLU A 85 20.91 -10.79 -15.87
CA GLU A 85 21.81 -9.65 -16.01
C GLU A 85 22.03 -8.94 -14.68
N LEU A 86 20.95 -8.67 -13.94
CA LEU A 86 21.00 -8.05 -12.61
C LEU A 86 21.82 -8.88 -11.62
N VAL A 87 21.55 -10.18 -11.51
CA VAL A 87 22.29 -11.06 -10.60
C VAL A 87 23.76 -11.11 -10.97
N ALA A 88 24.11 -11.23 -12.25
CA ALA A 88 25.49 -11.25 -12.73
C ALA A 88 26.20 -9.94 -12.39
N ARG A 89 25.54 -8.78 -12.62
CA ARG A 89 26.12 -7.48 -12.34
C ARG A 89 26.31 -7.23 -10.84
N VAL A 90 25.31 -7.56 -10.00
CA VAL A 90 25.44 -7.46 -8.54
C VAL A 90 26.61 -8.30 -8.02
N LEU A 91 26.80 -9.52 -8.54
CA LEU A 91 27.92 -10.36 -8.15
C LEU A 91 29.29 -9.82 -8.60
N ALA A 92 29.36 -9.17 -9.77
CA ALA A 92 30.58 -8.53 -10.26
C ALA A 92 30.91 -7.25 -9.47
N GLU A 93 29.91 -6.43 -9.16
CA GLU A 93 30.04 -5.17 -8.43
C GLU A 93 30.32 -5.37 -6.92
N ARG A 94 29.95 -6.53 -6.37
CA ARG A 94 30.14 -6.89 -4.95
C ARG A 94 29.64 -5.81 -3.97
N PRO A 95 28.35 -5.46 -3.99
CA PRO A 95 27.79 -4.54 -3.01
C PRO A 95 27.84 -5.16 -1.60
N ASP A 96 27.75 -4.33 -0.58
CA ASP A 96 27.69 -4.76 0.82
C ASP A 96 26.32 -5.37 1.15
N VAL A 97 25.26 -4.89 0.45
CA VAL A 97 23.88 -5.37 0.62
C VAL A 97 23.08 -5.18 -0.68
N TYR A 98 22.18 -6.12 -0.92
CA TYR A 98 21.11 -5.99 -1.91
C TYR A 98 19.79 -5.67 -1.19
N VAL A 99 19.04 -4.69 -1.68
CA VAL A 99 17.75 -4.26 -1.13
C VAL A 99 16.68 -4.38 -2.22
N GLY A 100 15.77 -5.32 -2.06
CA GLY A 100 14.56 -5.43 -2.88
C GLY A 100 13.45 -4.58 -2.29
N VAL A 101 12.96 -3.57 -3.03
CA VAL A 101 11.88 -2.69 -2.59
C VAL A 101 10.58 -3.11 -3.29
N ASP A 102 9.60 -3.60 -2.50
CA ASP A 102 8.34 -4.15 -3.01
C ASP A 102 8.58 -5.18 -4.13
N PHE A 103 7.78 -5.24 -5.18
CA PHE A 103 7.93 -6.11 -6.35
C PHE A 103 8.40 -7.55 -6.01
N LYS A 104 7.70 -8.16 -5.10
CA LYS A 104 8.06 -9.33 -4.27
C LYS A 104 8.52 -10.56 -5.06
N GLU A 105 7.78 -10.94 -6.11
CA GLU A 105 8.08 -12.17 -6.86
C GLU A 105 9.42 -12.09 -7.59
N PHE A 106 9.77 -10.93 -8.09
CA PHE A 106 11.04 -10.67 -8.75
C PHE A 106 12.18 -10.59 -7.73
N ASN A 107 12.03 -9.70 -6.72
CA ASN A 107 13.06 -9.45 -5.73
C ASN A 107 13.41 -10.69 -4.91
N LEU A 108 12.44 -11.43 -4.36
CA LEU A 108 12.69 -12.68 -3.63
C LEU A 108 13.43 -13.72 -4.49
N SER A 109 13.16 -13.75 -5.80
CA SER A 109 13.86 -14.63 -6.74
C SER A 109 15.32 -14.22 -6.97
N VAL A 110 15.64 -12.92 -6.93
CA VAL A 110 17.00 -12.36 -7.00
C VAL A 110 17.71 -12.59 -5.67
N GLU A 111 17.09 -12.20 -4.57
CA GLU A 111 17.60 -12.32 -3.20
C GLU A 111 18.08 -13.74 -2.88
N ARG A 112 17.25 -14.74 -3.16
CA ARG A 112 17.64 -16.15 -2.96
C ARG A 112 18.92 -16.52 -3.68
N ARG A 113 19.12 -16.03 -4.91
CA ARG A 113 20.32 -16.31 -5.70
C ARG A 113 21.55 -15.58 -5.18
N LEU A 114 21.37 -14.37 -4.71
CA LEU A 114 22.44 -13.55 -4.15
C LEU A 114 22.85 -14.03 -2.77
N LYS A 115 21.89 -14.33 -1.91
CA LYS A 115 22.11 -14.89 -0.56
C LYS A 115 22.88 -16.22 -0.63
N ALA A 116 22.52 -17.10 -1.56
CA ALA A 116 23.24 -18.36 -1.80
C ALA A 116 24.71 -18.16 -2.24
N ARG A 117 25.10 -16.93 -2.58
CA ARG A 117 26.46 -16.52 -2.96
C ARG A 117 27.13 -15.58 -1.96
N GLY A 118 26.55 -15.46 -0.74
CA GLY A 118 27.11 -14.70 0.35
C GLY A 118 26.85 -13.18 0.31
N VAL A 119 25.99 -12.71 -0.61
CA VAL A 119 25.55 -11.29 -0.59
C VAL A 119 24.43 -11.14 0.43
N ARG A 120 24.56 -10.18 1.34
CA ARG A 120 23.48 -9.83 2.29
C ARG A 120 22.27 -9.29 1.54
N THR A 121 21.07 -9.69 1.97
CA THR A 121 19.82 -9.37 1.27
C THR A 121 18.74 -8.88 2.22
N VAL A 122 18.04 -7.82 1.80
CA VAL A 122 16.95 -7.20 2.55
C VAL A 122 15.75 -7.05 1.63
N GLN A 123 14.60 -7.59 2.03
CA GLN A 123 13.33 -7.31 1.38
C GLN A 123 12.61 -6.19 2.13
N TYR A 124 12.46 -5.03 1.51
CA TYR A 124 11.68 -3.91 2.03
C TYR A 124 10.27 -3.95 1.44
N VAL A 125 9.28 -4.00 2.28
CA VAL A 125 7.86 -4.39 2.07
C VAL A 125 7.67 -5.89 2.00
N SER A 126 7.13 -6.44 3.07
CA SER A 126 6.86 -7.88 3.18
C SER A 126 5.76 -8.33 2.21
N PRO A 127 5.85 -9.54 1.65
CA PRO A 127 4.74 -10.17 0.98
C PRO A 127 3.58 -10.41 1.96
N GLN A 128 2.34 -10.20 1.51
CA GLN A 128 1.14 -10.46 2.31
C GLN A 128 0.85 -11.98 2.41
N ALA A 129 1.87 -12.79 2.80
CA ALA A 129 1.75 -14.23 2.93
C ALA A 129 0.75 -14.62 4.03
N TRP A 130 0.63 -13.80 5.07
CA TRP A 130 -0.32 -13.94 6.16
C TRP A 130 -1.79 -13.92 5.71
N ALA A 131 -2.10 -13.26 4.58
CA ALA A 131 -3.47 -13.16 4.08
C ALA A 131 -3.95 -14.41 3.32
N TRP A 132 -3.05 -15.09 2.59
CA TRP A 132 -3.48 -16.08 1.60
C TRP A 132 -2.63 -17.35 1.51
N ARG A 133 -1.38 -17.32 1.97
CA ARG A 133 -0.41 -18.39 1.72
C ARG A 133 0.63 -18.51 2.84
N GLU A 134 0.20 -18.84 4.06
CA GLU A 134 1.11 -19.01 5.20
C GLU A 134 2.30 -19.93 4.89
N GLY A 135 2.08 -21.03 4.16
CA GLY A 135 3.14 -21.96 3.79
C GLY A 135 4.28 -21.37 2.95
N ARG A 136 4.07 -20.18 2.33
CA ARG A 136 5.15 -19.47 1.62
C ARG A 136 6.08 -18.68 2.55
N ALA A 137 5.70 -18.45 3.81
CA ALA A 137 6.49 -17.63 4.72
C ALA A 137 7.90 -18.19 4.91
N ARG A 138 8.06 -19.52 5.03
CA ARG A 138 9.37 -20.19 5.11
C ARG A 138 10.22 -19.92 3.87
N THR A 139 9.66 -20.12 2.67
CA THR A 139 10.36 -19.88 1.39
C THR A 139 10.75 -18.43 1.20
N ILE A 140 9.95 -17.50 1.75
CA ILE A 140 10.24 -16.07 1.77
C ILE A 140 11.44 -15.79 2.68
N GLY A 141 11.48 -16.34 3.88
CA GLY A 141 12.59 -16.19 4.82
C GLY A 141 13.91 -16.80 4.35
N GLU A 142 13.82 -17.87 3.55
CA GLU A 142 15.01 -18.44 2.89
C GLU A 142 15.61 -17.48 1.84
N ALA A 143 14.82 -16.58 1.30
CA ALA A 143 15.24 -15.68 0.22
C ALA A 143 16.03 -14.47 0.71
N CYS A 144 15.70 -13.89 1.86
CA CYS A 144 16.37 -12.70 2.40
C CYS A 144 16.96 -12.95 3.80
N ASP A 145 17.90 -12.10 4.21
CA ASP A 145 18.47 -12.13 5.56
C ASP A 145 17.62 -11.34 6.53
N GLU A 146 17.05 -10.22 6.10
CA GLU A 146 16.13 -9.42 6.90
C GLU A 146 14.95 -8.95 6.05
N MET A 147 13.77 -8.95 6.67
CA MET A 147 12.52 -8.45 6.08
C MET A 147 12.04 -7.22 6.82
N LEU A 148 11.86 -6.11 6.10
CA LEU A 148 11.34 -4.87 6.65
C LEU A 148 9.83 -4.78 6.38
N CYS A 149 9.06 -4.84 7.45
CA CYS A 149 7.61 -4.93 7.43
C CYS A 149 6.96 -3.56 7.61
N LEU A 150 5.86 -3.32 6.89
CA LEU A 150 5.08 -2.08 6.99
C LEU A 150 3.95 -2.16 8.02
N LEU A 151 3.56 -3.37 8.44
CA LEU A 151 2.46 -3.58 9.38
C LEU A 151 2.99 -4.22 10.69
N PRO A 152 2.51 -3.76 11.86
CA PRO A 152 3.09 -4.13 13.16
C PRO A 152 2.91 -5.61 13.53
N PHE A 153 1.93 -6.30 12.96
CA PHE A 153 1.68 -7.73 13.22
C PHE A 153 2.52 -8.68 12.35
N GLU A 154 3.13 -8.19 11.26
CA GLU A 154 3.88 -9.02 10.32
C GLU A 154 5.13 -9.67 10.93
N PRO A 155 5.94 -9.00 11.77
CA PRO A 155 7.10 -9.65 12.39
C PRO A 155 6.72 -10.87 13.24
N ALA A 156 5.64 -10.79 14.02
CA ALA A 156 5.16 -11.91 14.83
C ALA A 156 4.67 -13.08 13.94
N PHE A 157 4.05 -12.77 12.81
CA PHE A 157 3.70 -13.79 11.82
C PHE A 157 4.94 -14.48 11.24
N TYR A 158 5.94 -13.73 10.78
CA TYR A 158 7.15 -14.26 10.17
C TYR A 158 8.05 -15.00 11.16
N ALA A 159 8.10 -14.59 12.42
CA ALA A 159 8.85 -15.27 13.49
C ALA A 159 8.43 -16.74 13.68
N ARG A 160 7.14 -17.07 13.44
CA ARG A 160 6.62 -18.46 13.48
C ARG A 160 7.30 -19.39 12.47
N PHE A 161 7.94 -18.83 11.46
CA PHE A 161 8.63 -19.54 10.38
C PHE A 161 10.16 -19.36 10.41
N GLY A 162 10.68 -18.77 11.50
CA GLY A 162 12.11 -18.53 11.67
C GLY A 162 12.67 -17.41 10.79
N VAL A 163 11.81 -16.51 10.29
CA VAL A 163 12.20 -15.38 9.43
C VAL A 163 12.54 -14.18 10.29
N GLN A 164 13.71 -13.59 10.07
CA GLN A 164 14.09 -12.32 10.69
C GLN A 164 13.26 -11.20 10.03
N ALA A 165 12.39 -10.58 10.80
CA ALA A 165 11.51 -9.55 10.30
C ALA A 165 11.38 -8.40 11.32
N ARG A 166 11.37 -7.16 10.82
CA ARG A 166 11.31 -5.95 11.64
C ARG A 166 10.22 -5.02 11.13
N PHE A 167 9.38 -4.54 12.03
CA PHE A 167 8.43 -3.47 11.73
C PHE A 167 9.16 -2.12 11.69
N VAL A 168 9.08 -1.44 10.55
CA VAL A 168 9.75 -0.14 10.35
C VAL A 168 8.78 1.04 10.32
N GLY A 169 7.48 0.80 10.29
CA GLY A 169 6.44 1.83 10.10
C GLY A 169 5.90 1.83 8.68
N HIS A 170 4.84 2.60 8.47
CA HIS A 170 4.17 2.68 7.18
C HIS A 170 4.35 4.07 6.54
N PRO A 171 4.90 4.18 5.31
CA PRO A 171 5.23 5.47 4.69
C PRO A 171 4.01 6.38 4.53
N LEU A 172 2.83 5.85 4.23
CA LEU A 172 1.61 6.65 4.18
C LEU A 172 1.28 7.32 5.53
N ALA A 173 1.60 6.66 6.65
CA ALA A 173 1.38 7.25 7.97
C ALA A 173 2.40 8.35 8.29
N ASP A 174 3.60 8.28 7.71
CA ASP A 174 4.60 9.34 7.84
C ASP A 174 4.24 10.56 6.95
N GLU A 175 3.66 10.32 5.76
CA GLU A 175 3.28 11.35 4.80
C GLU A 175 1.98 12.08 5.16
N ILE A 176 0.98 11.35 5.68
CA ILE A 176 -0.33 11.93 6.02
C ILE A 176 -0.21 12.54 7.42
N PRO A 177 -0.46 13.85 7.59
CA PRO A 177 -0.44 14.45 8.92
C PRO A 177 -1.54 13.84 9.81
N VAL A 178 -1.21 13.61 11.07
CA VAL A 178 -2.21 13.32 12.10
C VAL A 178 -2.94 14.63 12.35
N ASP A 179 -4.16 14.74 11.85
CA ASP A 179 -4.93 15.97 12.04
C ASP A 179 -5.22 16.21 13.53
N GLY A 180 -4.99 17.45 13.93
CA GLY A 180 -5.61 18.06 15.10
C GLY A 180 -7.13 18.10 14.97
N PRO A 181 -7.86 18.89 15.77
CA PRO A 181 -9.32 18.83 15.85
C PRO A 181 -9.97 18.80 14.46
N GLU A 182 -10.80 17.83 14.25
CA GLU A 182 -11.32 17.21 13.02
C GLU A 182 -11.85 18.17 11.94
N HIS A 183 -12.13 19.43 12.27
CA HIS A 183 -12.88 20.32 11.41
C HIS A 183 -12.04 21.25 10.52
N ALA A 184 -10.85 21.65 10.96
CA ALA A 184 -10.03 22.60 10.20
C ALA A 184 -9.55 22.03 8.86
N GLY A 185 -9.11 20.77 8.86
CA GLY A 185 -8.66 20.08 7.65
C GLY A 185 -9.80 19.77 6.67
N ARG A 186 -10.99 19.42 7.18
CA ARG A 186 -12.18 19.10 6.36
C ARG A 186 -12.69 20.34 5.61
N SER A 187 -12.81 21.47 6.28
CA SER A 187 -13.28 22.70 5.65
C SER A 187 -12.34 23.16 4.52
N ALA A 188 -11.04 23.10 4.74
CA ALA A 188 -10.05 23.41 3.71
C ALA A 188 -10.12 22.43 2.53
N ALA A 189 -10.28 21.12 2.78
CA ALA A 189 -10.41 20.11 1.74
C ALA A 189 -11.70 20.32 0.91
N ARG A 190 -12.82 20.65 1.54
CA ARG A 190 -14.07 21.00 0.86
C ARG A 190 -13.92 22.23 -0.02
N ALA A 191 -13.31 23.30 0.50
CA ALA A 191 -13.06 24.51 -0.27
C ALA A 191 -12.18 24.24 -1.49
N ALA A 192 -11.09 23.46 -1.33
CA ALA A 192 -10.20 23.08 -2.42
C ALA A 192 -10.90 22.25 -3.50
N LEU A 193 -11.89 21.45 -3.12
CA LEU A 193 -12.70 20.67 -4.06
C LEU A 193 -13.93 21.43 -4.59
N GLY A 194 -14.19 22.67 -4.13
CA GLY A 194 -15.40 23.42 -4.48
C GLY A 194 -16.69 22.71 -4.01
N LEU A 195 -16.64 22.08 -2.83
CA LEU A 195 -17.78 21.44 -2.18
C LEU A 195 -18.43 22.39 -1.20
N PRO A 196 -19.74 22.23 -0.90
CA PRO A 196 -20.42 23.00 0.13
C PRO A 196 -19.72 22.86 1.49
N ALA A 197 -19.63 23.95 2.25
CA ALA A 197 -19.05 23.94 3.60
C ALA A 197 -19.88 23.07 4.56
N ALA A 198 -21.20 23.05 4.38
CA ALA A 198 -22.16 22.28 5.17
C ALA A 198 -22.83 21.18 4.32
N GLY A 199 -23.46 20.23 4.98
CA GLY A 199 -24.12 19.07 4.36
C GLY A 199 -23.23 17.83 4.29
N PRO A 200 -23.84 16.64 4.14
CA PRO A 200 -23.12 15.39 4.12
C PRO A 200 -22.35 15.17 2.80
N VAL A 201 -21.12 14.70 2.92
CA VAL A 201 -20.25 14.34 1.79
C VAL A 201 -19.79 12.91 1.96
N VAL A 202 -19.98 12.08 0.94
CA VAL A 202 -19.53 10.69 0.90
C VAL A 202 -18.50 10.48 -0.20
N ALA A 203 -17.34 9.95 0.15
CA ALA A 203 -16.32 9.54 -0.80
C ALA A 203 -16.51 8.09 -1.23
N LEU A 204 -16.49 7.83 -2.53
CA LEU A 204 -16.66 6.50 -3.14
C LEU A 204 -15.36 6.09 -3.82
N LEU A 205 -14.71 5.04 -3.32
CA LEU A 205 -13.46 4.51 -3.85
C LEU A 205 -13.66 3.05 -4.31
N PRO A 206 -14.24 2.81 -5.51
CA PRO A 206 -14.63 1.47 -5.95
C PRO A 206 -13.44 0.58 -6.35
N GLY A 207 -12.24 1.10 -6.30
CA GLY A 207 -10.98 0.44 -6.64
C GLY A 207 -10.11 1.28 -7.58
N SER A 208 -8.84 0.91 -7.66
CA SER A 208 -7.85 1.55 -8.56
C SER A 208 -7.67 0.79 -9.88
N ARG A 209 -8.03 -0.50 -9.91
CA ARG A 209 -7.88 -1.38 -11.07
C ARG A 209 -9.20 -1.58 -11.78
N ALA A 210 -9.16 -1.70 -13.12
CA ALA A 210 -10.35 -1.97 -13.96
C ALA A 210 -11.20 -3.14 -13.44
N GLY A 211 -10.58 -4.23 -13.03
CA GLY A 211 -11.27 -5.40 -12.48
C GLY A 211 -11.98 -5.15 -11.15
N GLU A 212 -11.50 -4.26 -10.30
CA GLU A 212 -12.16 -3.87 -9.04
C GLU A 212 -13.39 -3.01 -9.33
N VAL A 213 -13.21 -1.95 -10.13
CA VAL A 213 -14.28 -1.04 -10.54
C VAL A 213 -15.36 -1.80 -11.31
N GLY A 214 -14.99 -2.73 -12.19
CA GLY A 214 -15.95 -3.56 -12.92
C GLY A 214 -16.83 -4.43 -12.00
N ARG A 215 -16.31 -4.89 -10.85
CA ARG A 215 -17.05 -5.72 -9.90
C ARG A 215 -17.88 -4.94 -8.88
N LEU A 216 -17.39 -3.79 -8.45
CA LEU A 216 -18.00 -3.01 -7.36
C LEU A 216 -18.72 -1.74 -7.85
N GLY A 217 -18.36 -1.20 -9.01
CA GLY A 217 -18.81 0.09 -9.48
C GLY A 217 -20.34 0.23 -9.53
N ALA A 218 -21.03 -0.71 -10.17
CA ALA A 218 -22.49 -0.68 -10.24
C ALA A 218 -23.15 -0.75 -8.85
N THR A 219 -22.59 -1.54 -7.94
CA THR A 219 -23.08 -1.66 -6.56
C THR A 219 -22.87 -0.36 -5.77
N PHE A 220 -21.73 0.31 -5.94
CA PHE A 220 -21.45 1.60 -5.31
C PHE A 220 -22.35 2.71 -5.84
N VAL A 221 -22.57 2.75 -7.16
CA VAL A 221 -23.50 3.70 -7.78
C VAL A 221 -24.93 3.50 -7.26
N ALA A 222 -25.39 2.26 -7.16
CA ALA A 222 -26.73 1.96 -6.63
C ALA A 222 -26.84 2.33 -5.13
N ALA A 223 -25.81 2.09 -4.32
CA ALA A 223 -25.77 2.53 -2.93
C ALA A 223 -25.81 4.06 -2.80
N ALA A 224 -25.06 4.77 -3.64
CA ALA A 224 -25.07 6.24 -3.68
C ALA A 224 -26.45 6.81 -4.04
N ARG A 225 -27.16 6.20 -4.99
CA ARG A 225 -28.55 6.60 -5.32
C ARG A 225 -29.50 6.44 -4.13
N LEU A 226 -29.37 5.33 -3.39
CA LEU A 226 -30.18 5.09 -2.19
C LEU A 226 -29.91 6.13 -1.12
N LEU A 227 -28.64 6.48 -0.90
CA LEU A 227 -28.24 7.51 0.05
C LEU A 227 -28.76 8.90 -0.36
N ALA A 228 -28.61 9.28 -1.64
CA ALA A 228 -29.09 10.55 -2.15
C ALA A 228 -30.62 10.70 -2.03
N GLY A 229 -31.38 9.60 -2.21
CA GLY A 229 -32.83 9.59 -2.00
C GLY A 229 -33.25 9.77 -0.55
N ARG A 230 -32.38 9.43 0.43
CA ARG A 230 -32.66 9.55 1.86
C ARG A 230 -32.13 10.86 2.47
N HIS A 231 -31.06 11.41 1.89
CA HIS A 231 -30.36 12.60 2.41
C HIS A 231 -30.37 13.70 1.35
N PRO A 232 -31.38 14.59 1.33
CA PRO A 232 -31.36 15.76 0.47
C PRO A 232 -30.10 16.60 0.67
N GLY A 233 -29.42 16.96 -0.43
CA GLY A 233 -28.17 17.72 -0.39
C GLY A 233 -26.90 16.89 -0.18
N LEU A 234 -26.99 15.57 -0.06
CA LEU A 234 -25.81 14.68 -0.02
C LEU A 234 -24.97 14.86 -1.29
N GLN A 235 -23.67 15.09 -1.09
CA GLN A 235 -22.68 15.11 -2.17
C GLN A 235 -21.92 13.79 -2.21
N CYS A 236 -21.93 13.12 -3.36
CA CYS A 236 -21.09 11.96 -3.60
C CYS A 236 -19.90 12.34 -4.50
N ILE A 237 -18.70 12.07 -4.05
CA ILE A 237 -17.46 12.32 -4.80
C ILE A 237 -16.69 11.01 -4.98
N ALA A 238 -16.06 10.82 -6.13
CA ALA A 238 -15.28 9.61 -6.42
C ALA A 238 -13.91 9.97 -7.02
N PRO A 239 -12.83 9.87 -6.25
CA PRO A 239 -11.48 10.05 -6.76
C PRO A 239 -11.08 8.81 -7.57
N MET A 240 -10.81 9.01 -8.86
CA MET A 240 -10.46 7.93 -9.77
C MET A 240 -8.95 7.93 -10.00
N ALA A 241 -8.32 6.77 -9.83
CA ALA A 241 -6.87 6.64 -9.95
C ALA A 241 -6.36 6.66 -11.40
N THR A 242 -7.20 6.25 -12.35
CA THR A 242 -6.88 6.18 -13.78
C THR A 242 -8.09 6.56 -14.61
N GLU A 243 -7.86 7.03 -15.85
CA GLU A 243 -8.96 7.33 -16.79
C GLU A 243 -9.76 6.06 -17.14
N GLU A 244 -9.13 4.90 -17.20
CA GLU A 244 -9.83 3.63 -17.42
C GLU A 244 -10.82 3.33 -16.29
N ALA A 245 -10.39 3.48 -15.03
CA ALA A 245 -11.27 3.33 -13.86
C ALA A 245 -12.43 4.34 -13.92
N ALA A 246 -12.14 5.60 -14.27
CA ALA A 246 -13.16 6.65 -14.43
C ALA A 246 -14.17 6.29 -15.53
N ARG A 247 -13.69 5.83 -16.67
CA ARG A 247 -14.56 5.39 -17.79
C ARG A 247 -15.48 4.25 -17.38
N LEU A 248 -14.95 3.23 -16.69
CA LEU A 248 -15.75 2.10 -16.19
C LEU A 248 -16.79 2.54 -15.15
N PHE A 249 -16.41 3.46 -14.26
CA PHE A 249 -17.33 3.95 -13.24
C PHE A 249 -18.43 4.86 -13.83
N ARG A 250 -18.10 5.67 -14.86
CA ARG A 250 -19.13 6.40 -15.65
C ARG A 250 -20.09 5.41 -16.34
N ALA A 251 -19.57 4.35 -16.96
CA ALA A 251 -20.37 3.31 -17.59
C ALA A 251 -21.28 2.57 -16.60
N ALA A 252 -20.87 2.44 -15.33
CA ALA A 252 -21.70 1.91 -14.25
C ALA A 252 -22.83 2.87 -13.82
N GLY A 253 -22.92 4.07 -14.39
CA GLY A 253 -23.99 5.03 -14.15
C GLY A 253 -23.66 6.11 -13.13
N ALA A 254 -22.38 6.38 -12.85
CA ALA A 254 -21.96 7.38 -11.87
C ALA A 254 -22.50 8.79 -12.20
N GLY A 255 -22.44 9.20 -13.48
CA GLY A 255 -22.96 10.51 -13.90
C GLY A 255 -24.46 10.68 -13.66
N SER A 256 -25.26 9.68 -14.01
CA SER A 256 -26.73 9.70 -13.80
C SER A 256 -27.13 9.56 -12.32
N ALA A 257 -26.20 9.19 -11.45
CA ALA A 257 -26.39 9.15 -10.00
C ALA A 257 -25.92 10.45 -9.31
N GLY A 258 -25.50 11.48 -10.05
CA GLY A 258 -25.01 12.73 -9.48
C GLY A 258 -23.64 12.60 -8.78
N ILE A 259 -22.87 11.56 -9.06
CA ILE A 259 -21.55 11.33 -8.46
C ILE A 259 -20.52 12.17 -9.22
N ARG A 260 -19.86 13.09 -8.50
CA ARG A 260 -18.78 13.91 -9.04
C ARG A 260 -17.48 13.12 -9.07
N LEU A 261 -16.93 12.87 -10.25
CA LEU A 261 -15.62 12.24 -10.43
C LEU A 261 -14.50 13.27 -10.27
N LEU A 262 -13.44 12.87 -9.56
CA LEU A 262 -12.21 13.64 -9.40
C LEU A 262 -11.07 12.87 -10.06
N ASP A 263 -10.14 13.59 -10.68
CA ASP A 263 -8.92 13.00 -11.23
C ASP A 263 -7.88 12.83 -10.13
N GLY A 264 -7.69 11.60 -9.67
CA GLY A 264 -6.88 11.32 -8.48
C GLY A 264 -7.46 11.97 -7.21
N GLN A 265 -6.62 12.63 -6.44
CA GLN A 265 -6.96 13.41 -5.23
C GLN A 265 -7.67 12.60 -4.11
N ALA A 266 -7.36 11.28 -4.01
CA ALA A 266 -8.03 10.40 -3.04
C ALA A 266 -7.93 10.92 -1.60
N ARG A 267 -6.75 11.36 -1.16
CA ARG A 267 -6.55 11.90 0.20
C ARG A 267 -7.36 13.17 0.45
N LEU A 268 -7.44 14.05 -0.55
CA LEU A 268 -8.23 15.29 -0.45
C LEU A 268 -9.72 14.96 -0.37
N ALA A 269 -10.21 14.02 -1.18
CA ALA A 269 -11.59 13.55 -1.15
C ALA A 269 -11.95 12.90 0.20
N LEU A 270 -11.08 12.06 0.75
CA LEU A 270 -11.26 11.42 2.05
C LEU A 270 -11.30 12.45 3.20
N ARG A 271 -10.46 13.48 3.14
CA ARG A 271 -10.47 14.58 4.13
C ARG A 271 -11.72 15.44 4.05
N ALA A 272 -12.27 15.64 2.85
CA ALA A 272 -13.49 16.41 2.64
C ALA A 272 -14.76 15.66 3.07
N ALA A 273 -14.73 14.33 3.07
CA ALA A 273 -15.88 13.48 3.31
C ALA A 273 -16.20 13.29 4.80
N ASP A 274 -17.48 13.05 5.08
CA ASP A 274 -17.98 12.67 6.42
C ASP A 274 -17.97 11.15 6.60
N ALA A 275 -18.08 10.41 5.50
CA ALA A 275 -17.94 8.96 5.45
C ALA A 275 -17.41 8.54 4.08
N SER A 276 -16.89 7.32 3.99
CA SER A 276 -16.43 6.74 2.74
C SER A 276 -16.93 5.32 2.54
N LEU A 277 -17.13 4.93 1.28
CA LEU A 277 -17.37 3.57 0.85
C LEU A 277 -16.18 3.15 -0.02
N VAL A 278 -15.39 2.19 0.46
CA VAL A 278 -14.10 1.87 -0.14
C VAL A 278 -14.00 0.39 -0.53
N ALA A 279 -13.36 0.10 -1.65
CA ALA A 279 -12.88 -1.24 -1.95
C ALA A 279 -11.74 -1.61 -1.02
N SER A 280 -11.69 -2.87 -0.57
CA SER A 280 -10.60 -3.34 0.30
C SER A 280 -9.24 -3.25 -0.40
N GLY A 281 -8.26 -2.69 0.30
CA GLY A 281 -6.90 -2.46 -0.18
C GLY A 281 -6.27 -1.25 0.48
N THR A 282 -5.29 -0.64 -0.16
CA THR A 282 -4.58 0.56 0.33
C THR A 282 -5.54 1.73 0.61
N ALA A 283 -6.64 1.86 -0.17
CA ALA A 283 -7.64 2.90 0.03
C ALA A 283 -8.30 2.85 1.41
N SER A 284 -8.48 1.66 2.01
CA SER A 284 -9.01 1.54 3.37
C SER A 284 -8.01 2.02 4.42
N LEU A 285 -6.72 1.83 4.20
CA LEU A 285 -5.67 2.40 5.06
C LEU A 285 -5.61 3.92 4.90
N GLU A 286 -5.65 4.44 3.68
CA GLU A 286 -5.67 5.90 3.45
C GLU A 286 -6.90 6.55 4.11
N SER A 287 -8.06 5.90 4.05
CA SER A 287 -9.28 6.38 4.71
C SER A 287 -9.11 6.45 6.24
N LEU A 288 -8.50 5.42 6.85
CA LEU A 288 -8.14 5.41 8.27
C LEU A 288 -7.18 6.56 8.61
N LEU A 289 -6.10 6.69 7.85
CA LEU A 289 -5.05 7.70 8.09
C LEU A 289 -5.56 9.14 7.88
N CYS A 290 -6.54 9.32 6.99
CA CYS A 290 -7.24 10.61 6.80
C CYS A 290 -8.34 10.87 7.86
N GLY A 291 -8.58 9.96 8.80
CA GLY A 291 -9.62 10.09 9.81
C GLY A 291 -11.03 10.06 9.22
N CYS A 292 -11.26 9.41 8.10
CA CYS A 292 -12.56 9.31 7.46
C CYS A 292 -13.26 8.01 7.87
N PRO A 293 -14.40 8.04 8.58
CA PRO A 293 -15.21 6.86 8.85
C PRO A 293 -15.55 6.13 7.57
N MET A 294 -15.55 4.79 7.59
CA MET A 294 -15.65 4.04 6.35
C MET A 294 -16.48 2.79 6.46
N VAL A 295 -16.95 2.35 5.28
CA VAL A 295 -17.48 1.02 5.01
C VAL A 295 -16.60 0.36 3.96
N VAL A 296 -16.17 -0.88 4.20
CA VAL A 296 -15.30 -1.61 3.28
C VAL A 296 -16.07 -2.69 2.56
N ALA A 297 -15.95 -2.74 1.24
CA ALA A 297 -16.53 -3.79 0.42
C ALA A 297 -15.45 -4.51 -0.39
N TYR A 298 -15.62 -5.81 -0.62
CA TYR A 298 -14.71 -6.56 -1.45
C TYR A 298 -15.43 -7.63 -2.28
N ARG A 299 -15.13 -7.66 -3.57
CA ARG A 299 -15.58 -8.70 -4.49
C ARG A 299 -14.44 -9.27 -5.30
N LEU A 300 -14.27 -10.57 -5.22
CA LEU A 300 -13.36 -11.35 -6.06
C LEU A 300 -14.04 -11.77 -7.36
N GLY A 301 -13.26 -12.10 -8.37
CA GLY A 301 -13.81 -12.78 -9.56
C GLY A 301 -14.46 -14.12 -9.18
N ALA A 302 -15.51 -14.49 -9.88
CA ALA A 302 -16.33 -15.67 -9.55
C ALA A 302 -15.51 -16.96 -9.38
N LEU A 303 -14.56 -17.22 -10.28
CA LEU A 303 -13.69 -18.39 -10.21
C LEU A 303 -12.79 -18.37 -8.95
N THR A 304 -12.18 -17.22 -8.65
CA THR A 304 -11.34 -17.07 -7.45
C THR A 304 -12.17 -17.24 -6.19
N ALA A 305 -13.35 -16.63 -6.13
CA ALA A 305 -14.28 -16.76 -5.00
C ALA A 305 -14.73 -18.21 -4.79
N PHE A 306 -15.04 -18.92 -5.88
CA PHE A 306 -15.39 -20.34 -5.84
C PHE A 306 -14.23 -21.20 -5.28
N LEU A 307 -13.01 -21.01 -5.80
CA LEU A 307 -11.83 -21.77 -5.35
C LEU A 307 -11.52 -21.49 -3.88
N LEU A 308 -11.56 -20.23 -3.45
CA LEU A 308 -11.29 -19.85 -2.05
C LEU A 308 -12.33 -20.46 -1.09
N ARG A 309 -13.60 -20.47 -1.48
CA ARG A 309 -14.68 -21.12 -0.70
C ARG A 309 -14.50 -22.64 -0.66
N ARG A 310 -14.29 -23.26 -1.84
CA ARG A 310 -14.18 -24.72 -1.98
C ARG A 310 -13.03 -25.31 -1.17
N PHE A 311 -11.90 -24.58 -1.11
CA PHE A 311 -10.68 -25.04 -0.44
C PHE A 311 -10.47 -24.38 0.95
N ARG A 312 -11.43 -23.59 1.44
CA ARG A 312 -11.36 -22.88 2.74
C ARG A 312 -10.03 -22.14 2.93
N LEU A 313 -9.54 -21.50 1.89
CA LEU A 313 -8.22 -20.85 1.88
C LEU A 313 -8.18 -19.53 2.65
N VAL A 314 -9.33 -18.91 2.91
CA VAL A 314 -9.45 -17.67 3.71
C VAL A 314 -9.79 -18.05 5.13
N LYS A 315 -8.84 -17.84 6.05
CA LYS A 315 -8.98 -18.09 7.49
C LYS A 315 -9.03 -16.80 8.31
N LEU A 316 -9.00 -15.64 7.64
CA LEU A 316 -8.98 -14.35 8.33
C LEU A 316 -10.37 -14.01 8.87
N ALA A 317 -10.44 -13.60 10.13
CA ALA A 317 -11.64 -13.04 10.73
C ALA A 317 -12.01 -11.69 10.07
N HIS A 318 -11.01 -10.95 9.60
CA HIS A 318 -11.11 -9.65 8.97
C HIS A 318 -10.28 -9.61 7.68
N PHE A 319 -10.73 -8.81 6.69
CA PHE A 319 -10.01 -8.70 5.42
C PHE A 319 -9.59 -7.25 5.08
N SER A 320 -10.09 -6.25 5.82
CA SER A 320 -9.64 -4.87 5.66
C SER A 320 -8.47 -4.56 6.57
N LEU A 321 -7.56 -3.71 6.10
CA LEU A 321 -6.41 -3.26 6.90
C LEU A 321 -6.83 -2.58 8.22
N PRO A 322 -7.88 -1.74 8.28
CA PRO A 322 -8.35 -1.18 9.55
C PRO A 322 -8.68 -2.23 10.61
N ASN A 323 -9.46 -3.25 10.26
CA ASN A 323 -9.84 -4.29 11.20
C ASN A 323 -8.67 -5.21 11.58
N LEU A 324 -7.79 -5.53 10.61
CA LEU A 324 -6.57 -6.29 10.89
C LEU A 324 -5.62 -5.55 11.83
N LEU A 325 -5.46 -4.24 11.64
CA LEU A 325 -4.62 -3.40 12.51
C LEU A 325 -5.23 -3.19 13.89
N ALA A 326 -6.56 -3.10 13.96
CA ALA A 326 -7.28 -2.96 15.21
C ALA A 326 -7.34 -4.28 16.01
N GLY A 327 -7.27 -5.45 15.33
CA GLY A 327 -7.51 -6.75 15.92
C GLY A 327 -8.99 -6.99 16.29
N GLU A 328 -9.91 -6.15 15.79
CA GLU A 328 -11.34 -6.17 16.07
C GLU A 328 -12.14 -5.67 14.87
N ALA A 329 -13.47 -5.86 14.87
CA ALA A 329 -14.40 -5.32 13.87
C ALA A 329 -14.60 -3.80 14.10
N LEU A 330 -13.59 -2.99 13.73
CA LEU A 330 -13.60 -1.54 13.90
C LEU A 330 -14.44 -0.83 12.84
N VAL A 331 -14.46 -1.37 11.61
CA VAL A 331 -15.23 -0.88 10.48
C VAL A 331 -16.12 -1.98 9.88
N PRO A 332 -17.30 -1.65 9.34
CA PRO A 332 -18.14 -2.62 8.65
C PRO A 332 -17.45 -3.17 7.40
N GLU A 333 -17.45 -4.50 7.24
CA GLU A 333 -16.88 -5.23 6.11
C GLU A 333 -17.96 -6.03 5.38
N PHE A 334 -18.03 -5.88 4.06
CA PHE A 334 -18.98 -6.61 3.22
C PHE A 334 -18.24 -7.39 2.14
N PHE A 335 -18.32 -8.72 2.22
CA PHE A 335 -17.63 -9.62 1.30
C PHE A 335 -18.60 -10.29 0.33
N GLN A 336 -18.28 -10.28 -0.96
CA GLN A 336 -19.00 -10.97 -2.02
C GLN A 336 -20.50 -10.59 -2.06
N GLU A 337 -21.39 -11.55 -1.81
CA GLU A 337 -22.84 -11.43 -1.87
C GLU A 337 -23.41 -10.51 -0.78
N ALA A 338 -22.72 -10.37 0.35
CA ALA A 338 -23.11 -9.45 1.41
C ALA A 338 -22.98 -7.97 0.98
N ALA A 339 -22.13 -7.66 -0.01
CA ALA A 339 -21.98 -6.31 -0.54
C ALA A 339 -23.14 -5.91 -1.44
N THR A 340 -24.36 -5.85 -0.88
CA THR A 340 -25.55 -5.37 -1.61
C THR A 340 -25.67 -3.85 -1.54
N PRO A 341 -26.28 -3.18 -2.54
CA PRO A 341 -26.49 -1.74 -2.50
C PRO A 341 -27.21 -1.25 -1.24
N ALA A 342 -28.24 -1.98 -0.80
CA ALA A 342 -29.01 -1.64 0.39
C ALA A 342 -28.18 -1.75 1.69
N ALA A 343 -27.41 -2.84 1.85
CA ALA A 343 -26.56 -3.06 3.01
C ALA A 343 -25.44 -2.01 3.09
N LEU A 344 -24.80 -1.70 1.93
CA LEU A 344 -23.77 -0.69 1.87
C LEU A 344 -24.32 0.71 2.17
N ALA A 345 -25.48 1.08 1.61
CA ALA A 345 -26.10 2.37 1.89
C ALA A 345 -26.46 2.52 3.36
N ALA A 346 -27.08 1.52 3.98
CA ALA A 346 -27.41 1.53 5.41
C ALA A 346 -26.16 1.65 6.30
N ALA A 347 -25.09 0.92 5.95
CA ALA A 347 -23.83 0.99 6.70
C ALA A 347 -23.16 2.37 6.56
N VAL A 348 -23.13 2.97 5.35
CA VAL A 348 -22.62 4.34 5.16
C VAL A 348 -23.46 5.37 5.92
N GLU A 349 -24.77 5.24 5.89
CA GLU A 349 -25.69 6.10 6.64
C GLU A 349 -25.40 6.07 8.15
N ALA A 350 -25.12 4.89 8.72
CA ALA A 350 -24.69 4.76 10.10
C ALA A 350 -23.34 5.45 10.39
N GLN A 351 -22.42 5.50 9.40
CA GLN A 351 -21.15 6.22 9.53
C GLN A 351 -21.32 7.74 9.43
N LEU A 352 -22.36 8.24 8.80
CA LEU A 352 -22.68 9.66 8.74
C LEU A 352 -23.25 10.18 10.06
N ALA A 353 -23.92 9.32 10.83
CA ALA A 353 -24.54 9.69 12.09
C ALA A 353 -23.49 10.02 13.16
N PRO A 354 -23.62 11.18 13.87
CA PRO A 354 -22.79 11.46 15.03
C PRO A 354 -23.12 10.49 16.18
N GLY A 355 -22.15 10.20 17.03
CA GLY A 355 -22.38 9.40 18.22
C GLY A 355 -21.16 8.63 18.73
N PRO A 356 -21.27 7.95 19.90
CA PRO A 356 -20.13 7.32 20.57
C PRO A 356 -19.41 6.25 19.75
N ALA A 357 -20.10 5.55 18.85
CA ALA A 357 -19.50 4.53 18.00
C ALA A 357 -18.54 5.17 16.97
N ARG A 358 -18.94 6.29 16.36
CA ARG A 358 -18.10 7.05 15.45
C ARG A 358 -16.89 7.66 16.16
N GLU A 359 -17.10 8.25 17.32
CA GLU A 359 -16.04 8.86 18.14
C GLU A 359 -14.98 7.82 18.52
N ARG A 360 -15.39 6.65 19.01
CA ARG A 360 -14.51 5.52 19.30
C ARG A 360 -13.74 5.05 18.07
N GLN A 361 -14.41 4.97 16.91
CA GLN A 361 -13.75 4.60 15.65
C GLN A 361 -12.65 5.60 15.29
N LEU A 362 -12.92 6.90 15.37
CA LEU A 362 -11.95 7.95 15.07
C LEU A 362 -10.80 7.98 16.07
N GLU A 363 -11.06 7.72 17.35
CA GLU A 363 -10.02 7.58 18.37
C GLU A 363 -9.11 6.40 18.06
N ARG A 364 -9.67 5.24 17.70
CA ARG A 364 -8.90 4.07 17.28
C ARG A 364 -8.11 4.34 15.99
N PHE A 365 -8.65 5.09 15.05
CA PHE A 365 -7.92 5.50 13.84
C PHE A 365 -6.69 6.34 14.19
N ARG A 366 -6.80 7.33 15.09
CA ARG A 366 -5.66 8.12 15.56
C ARG A 366 -4.59 7.26 16.25
N ALA A 367 -5.02 6.34 17.11
CA ALA A 367 -4.11 5.42 17.79
C ALA A 367 -3.35 4.52 16.81
N ILE A 368 -4.04 3.95 15.81
CA ILE A 368 -3.42 3.13 14.75
C ILE A 368 -2.49 4.00 13.90
N HIS A 369 -2.91 5.21 13.50
CA HIS A 369 -2.06 6.14 12.76
C HIS A 369 -0.76 6.42 13.51
N GLY A 370 -0.84 6.77 14.80
CA GLY A 370 0.34 6.98 15.65
C GLY A 370 1.26 5.76 15.73
N SER A 371 0.69 4.55 15.80
CA SER A 371 1.48 3.31 15.82
C SER A 371 2.18 3.00 14.50
N LEU A 372 1.62 3.42 13.37
CA LEU A 372 2.18 3.24 12.03
C LEU A 372 3.20 4.33 11.66
N ARG A 373 3.10 5.52 12.25
CA ARG A 373 3.96 6.67 12.00
C ARG A 373 5.26 6.53 12.78
N GLN A 374 6.25 5.90 12.18
CA GLN A 374 7.49 5.51 12.85
C GLN A 374 8.75 6.08 12.20
N GLY A 375 8.62 6.92 11.17
CA GLY A 375 9.77 7.36 10.36
C GLY A 375 10.33 6.19 9.54
N GLY A 376 9.47 5.52 8.77
CA GLY A 376 9.76 4.23 8.15
C GLY A 376 11.05 4.18 7.35
N ALA A 377 11.37 5.23 6.59
CA ALA A 377 12.62 5.30 5.82
C ALA A 377 13.88 5.33 6.74
N ALA A 378 13.84 6.09 7.84
CA ALA A 378 14.94 6.18 8.78
C ALA A 378 15.17 4.85 9.52
N ARG A 379 14.07 4.18 9.96
CA ARG A 379 14.15 2.86 10.59
C ARG A 379 14.63 1.76 9.63
N ALA A 380 14.21 1.83 8.38
CA ALA A 380 14.70 0.92 7.34
C ALA A 380 16.20 1.13 7.08
N ALA A 381 16.65 2.39 7.01
CA ALA A 381 18.07 2.73 6.88
C ALA A 381 18.89 2.24 8.09
N GLU A 382 18.36 2.38 9.30
CA GLU A 382 18.99 1.86 10.52
C GLU A 382 19.14 0.34 10.49
N ALA A 383 18.09 -0.37 10.12
CA ALA A 383 18.13 -1.84 10.01
C ALA A 383 19.20 -2.30 9.01
N ILE A 384 19.24 -1.67 7.83
CA ILE A 384 20.23 -1.98 6.80
C ILE A 384 21.66 -1.65 7.28
N ALA A 385 21.87 -0.48 7.87
CA ALA A 385 23.19 -0.10 8.40
C ALA A 385 23.66 -1.09 9.48
N THR A 386 22.80 -1.47 10.41
CA THR A 386 23.08 -2.47 11.44
C THR A 386 23.44 -3.83 10.83
N LEU A 387 22.70 -4.29 9.82
CA LEU A 387 22.94 -5.57 9.13
C LEU A 387 24.34 -5.62 8.50
N VAL A 388 24.86 -4.49 8.01
CA VAL A 388 26.19 -4.39 7.39
C VAL A 388 27.30 -3.93 8.32
N GLY A 389 27.01 -3.71 9.61
CA GLY A 389 27.99 -3.33 10.62
C GLY A 389 28.45 -1.86 10.51
N ARG A 390 27.52 -0.98 10.18
CA ARG A 390 27.75 0.47 10.04
C ARG A 390 26.90 1.27 11.02
#